data_04134886fd95bd7ef9975aa330dc9182
#
_entry.id   04134886fd95bd7ef9975aa330dc9182
#
_cell.length_a   1.000
_cell.length_b   1.000
_cell.length_c   1.000
_cell.angle_alpha   90.00
_cell.angle_beta   90.00
_cell.angle_gamma   90.00
#
_symmetry.space_group_name_H-M   'P 1'
#
loop_
_entity.id
_entity.type
_entity.pdbx_description
1 polymer ?
#
loop_
_entity_poly.entity_id
_entity_poly.type
_entity_poly.pdbx_seq_one_letter_code
_entity_poly.pdbx_strand_id
1 'polypeptide(L)'
;MVFNLFNLRAGMPGRYSATILPEWLLEKLRLTHPRDDNQGIIACVELVTTISLLLTYPENFAHRKTFLFQDNSCAFAAMVSGRSSSDSLNTVANVYHLVAAALGVDSWAEWCASDAMMADMPSRLDKPHKHHAEFHSLQLAERLAVFPTPDEWDNPISFYFSLRRKFGSKLTS
;
A
#
# COMPACT_ATOMS: atom_id res chain seq x y z
N MET A 1 10.02 -1.80 -3.95
CA MET A 1 8.57 -1.72 -3.67
C MET A 1 7.92 -0.85 -4.72
N VAL A 2 6.85 -1.31 -5.30
CA VAL A 2 6.13 -0.61 -6.37
C VAL A 2 4.64 -0.79 -6.17
N PHE A 3 3.86 0.20 -6.51
CA PHE A 3 2.42 0.09 -6.64
C PHE A 3 1.91 0.87 -7.86
N ASN A 4 0.84 0.40 -8.44
CA ASN A 4 0.16 1.03 -9.55
C ASN A 4 -1.26 1.42 -9.18
N LEU A 5 -1.67 2.59 -9.61
CA LEU A 5 -3.03 3.08 -9.50
C LEU A 5 -3.62 3.20 -10.90
N PHE A 6 -4.61 2.38 -11.20
CA PHE A 6 -5.41 2.49 -12.40
C PHE A 6 -6.72 3.22 -12.09
N ASN A 7 -6.97 4.32 -12.78
CA ASN A 7 -8.25 4.99 -12.68
C ASN A 7 -9.18 4.48 -13.79
N LEU A 8 -10.24 3.79 -13.39
CA LEU A 8 -11.23 3.23 -14.33
C LEU A 8 -12.15 4.28 -14.95
N ARG A 9 -12.03 5.56 -14.60
CA ARG A 9 -12.76 6.62 -15.29
C ARG A 9 -12.13 6.89 -16.65
N ALA A 10 -12.94 6.85 -17.70
CA ALA A 10 -12.50 7.17 -19.04
C ALA A 10 -11.77 8.54 -19.11
N GLY A 11 -10.61 8.55 -19.72
CA GLY A 11 -9.82 9.78 -19.95
C GLY A 11 -8.89 10.22 -18.81
N MET A 12 -8.83 9.49 -17.69
CA MET A 12 -7.83 9.80 -16.66
C MET A 12 -6.62 8.88 -16.78
N PRO A 13 -5.39 9.43 -16.86
CA PRO A 13 -4.18 8.60 -16.87
C PRO A 13 -4.04 7.84 -15.56
N GLY A 14 -3.58 6.60 -15.66
CA GLY A 14 -3.13 5.84 -14.51
C GLY A 14 -1.88 6.50 -13.90
N ARG A 15 -1.54 6.07 -12.68
CA ARG A 15 -0.37 6.56 -11.92
C ARG A 15 0.38 5.40 -11.32
N TYR A 16 1.65 5.57 -11.09
CA TYR A 16 2.45 4.59 -10.36
C TYR A 16 3.42 5.30 -9.40
N SER A 17 3.97 4.53 -8.49
CA SER A 17 5.12 4.93 -7.69
C SER A 17 6.06 3.74 -7.53
N ALA A 18 7.35 4.01 -7.66
CA ALA A 18 8.41 3.05 -7.42
C ALA A 18 9.39 3.67 -6.44
N THR A 19 9.74 2.96 -5.38
CA THR A 19 10.65 3.48 -4.36
C THR A 19 11.32 2.36 -3.57
N ILE A 20 12.40 2.72 -2.88
CA ILE A 20 13.04 1.88 -1.88
C ILE A 20 12.35 2.15 -0.54
N LEU A 21 12.10 1.09 0.22
CA LEU A 21 11.54 1.21 1.56
C LEU A 21 12.50 2.03 2.44
N PRO A 22 12.01 3.01 3.22
CA PRO A 22 12.86 3.74 4.15
C PRO A 22 13.57 2.80 5.12
N GLU A 23 14.86 3.04 5.37
CA GLU A 23 15.70 2.16 6.18
C GLU A 23 15.14 2.00 7.61
N TRP A 24 14.71 3.10 8.23
CA TRP A 24 14.10 3.07 9.57
C TRP A 24 12.88 2.15 9.64
N LEU A 25 12.08 2.09 8.56
CA LEU A 25 10.88 1.25 8.52
C LEU A 25 11.27 -0.23 8.32
N LEU A 26 12.26 -0.48 7.47
CA LEU A 26 12.80 -1.82 7.29
C LEU A 26 13.42 -2.37 8.58
N GLU A 27 14.19 -1.55 9.31
CA GLU A 27 14.72 -1.91 10.62
C GLU A 27 13.60 -2.21 11.62
N LYS A 28 12.57 -1.38 11.67
CA LYS A 28 11.43 -1.57 12.55
C LYS A 28 10.68 -2.88 12.27
N LEU A 29 10.48 -3.21 11.01
CA LEU A 29 9.86 -4.47 10.59
C LEU A 29 10.76 -5.68 10.94
N ARG A 30 12.07 -5.57 10.85
CA ARG A 30 13.04 -6.62 11.22
C ARG A 30 13.11 -6.83 12.73
N LEU A 31 13.13 -5.77 13.53
CA LEU A 31 13.18 -5.84 14.99
C LEU A 31 11.94 -6.51 15.60
N THR A 32 10.80 -6.39 14.96
CA THR A 32 9.57 -7.05 15.36
C THR A 32 9.47 -8.50 14.88
N HIS A 33 10.40 -8.95 14.01
CA HIS A 33 10.52 -10.34 13.52
C HIS A 33 11.88 -10.93 13.89
N PRO A 34 12.06 -11.44 15.12
CA PRO A 34 13.35 -12.00 15.57
C PRO A 34 13.72 -13.33 14.92
N ARG A 35 12.89 -13.90 14.08
CA ARG A 35 13.18 -15.09 13.29
C ARG A 35 13.46 -14.68 11.86
N ASP A 36 14.50 -15.24 11.26
CA ASP A 36 14.90 -15.11 9.84
C ASP A 36 13.83 -15.60 8.84
N ASP A 37 12.58 -15.28 9.11
CA ASP A 37 11.47 -15.57 8.21
C ASP A 37 11.29 -14.42 7.22
N ASN A 38 12.07 -14.51 6.13
CA ASN A 38 11.96 -13.58 5.02
C ASN A 38 10.53 -13.47 4.47
N GLN A 39 9.70 -14.50 4.61
CA GLN A 39 8.31 -14.49 4.13
C GLN A 39 7.43 -13.55 4.95
N GLY A 40 7.61 -13.53 6.28
CA GLY A 40 6.89 -12.62 7.16
C GLY A 40 7.23 -11.15 6.88
N ILE A 41 8.50 -10.85 6.63
CA ILE A 41 8.95 -9.50 6.25
C ILE A 41 8.36 -9.10 4.89
N ILE A 42 8.34 -9.99 3.91
CA ILE A 42 7.75 -9.72 2.59
C ILE A 42 6.27 -9.37 2.73
N ALA A 43 5.49 -10.12 3.51
CA ALA A 43 4.08 -9.82 3.74
C ALA A 43 3.87 -8.43 4.37
N CYS A 44 4.73 -8.05 5.33
CA CYS A 44 4.70 -6.71 5.92
C CYS A 44 5.02 -5.62 4.88
N VAL A 45 6.03 -5.82 4.05
CA VAL A 45 6.43 -4.88 2.98
C VAL A 45 5.30 -4.70 1.98
N GLU A 46 4.64 -5.77 1.58
CA GLU A 46 3.50 -5.72 0.66
C GLU A 46 2.33 -4.90 1.23
N LEU A 47 2.00 -5.11 2.51
CA LEU A 47 0.93 -4.33 3.14
C LEU A 47 1.34 -2.87 3.39
N VAL A 48 2.61 -2.59 3.71
CA VAL A 48 3.17 -1.22 3.76
C VAL A 48 3.06 -0.54 2.40
N THR A 49 3.23 -1.29 1.31
CA THR A 49 3.04 -0.77 -0.05
C THR A 49 1.62 -0.24 -0.25
N THR A 50 0.61 -0.95 0.24
CA THR A 50 -0.79 -0.50 0.19
C THR A 50 -1.02 0.75 1.05
N ILE A 51 -0.43 0.83 2.25
CA ILE A 51 -0.47 2.04 3.09
C ILE A 51 0.14 3.23 2.32
N SER A 52 1.32 3.04 1.74
CA SER A 52 2.01 4.08 0.97
C SER A 52 1.18 4.52 -0.25
N LEU A 53 0.51 3.62 -0.94
CA LEU A 53 -0.41 3.93 -2.04
C LEU A 53 -1.52 4.90 -1.58
N LEU A 54 -2.19 4.60 -0.46
CA LEU A 54 -3.25 5.44 0.09
C LEU A 54 -2.74 6.83 0.49
N LEU A 55 -1.53 6.91 1.05
CA LEU A 55 -0.93 8.18 1.48
C LEU A 55 -0.36 9.00 0.32
N THR A 56 0.09 8.35 -0.75
CA THR A 56 0.64 9.01 -1.93
C THR A 56 -0.43 9.68 -2.79
N TYR A 57 -1.60 9.05 -2.87
CA TYR A 57 -2.72 9.50 -3.70
C TYR A 57 -4.03 9.66 -2.91
N PRO A 58 -4.05 10.34 -1.76
CA PRO A 58 -5.24 10.40 -0.91
C PRO A 58 -6.45 11.00 -1.64
N GLU A 59 -6.21 11.90 -2.60
CA GLU A 59 -7.25 12.50 -3.44
C GLU A 59 -7.97 11.49 -4.33
N ASN A 60 -7.35 10.36 -4.63
CA ASN A 60 -7.93 9.29 -5.44
C ASN A 60 -8.74 8.30 -4.61
N PHE A 61 -8.46 8.21 -3.30
CA PHE A 61 -9.03 7.19 -2.40
C PHE A 61 -10.02 7.75 -1.41
N ALA A 62 -9.82 9.00 -0.92
CA ALA A 62 -10.66 9.57 0.12
C ALA A 62 -12.14 9.54 -0.26
N HIS A 63 -12.96 8.90 0.62
CA HIS A 63 -14.41 8.72 0.46
C HIS A 63 -14.83 8.01 -0.84
N ARG A 64 -14.02 7.03 -1.28
CA ARG A 64 -14.30 6.28 -2.51
C ARG A 64 -14.34 4.79 -2.29
N LYS A 65 -15.12 4.13 -3.14
CA LYS A 65 -15.06 2.68 -3.33
C LYS A 65 -13.83 2.33 -4.15
N THR A 66 -13.03 1.39 -3.66
CA THR A 66 -11.72 1.06 -4.21
C THR A 66 -11.53 -0.44 -4.27
N PHE A 67 -11.01 -0.94 -5.40
CA PHE A 67 -10.52 -2.30 -5.50
C PHE A 67 -9.02 -2.31 -5.26
N LEU A 68 -8.56 -3.13 -4.33
CA LEU A 68 -7.15 -3.33 -3.99
C LEU A 68 -6.77 -4.76 -4.34
N PHE A 69 -5.73 -4.90 -5.16
CA PHE A 69 -5.19 -6.21 -5.54
C PHE A 69 -3.92 -6.48 -4.76
N GLN A 70 -3.80 -7.70 -4.24
CA GLN A 70 -2.67 -8.14 -3.44
C GLN A 70 -2.26 -9.55 -3.86
N ASP A 71 -0.97 -9.78 -4.14
CA ASP A 71 -0.45 -11.08 -4.56
C ASP A 71 0.14 -11.90 -3.42
N ASN A 72 0.47 -11.27 -2.30
CA ASN A 72 0.90 -11.96 -1.08
C ASN A 72 -0.31 -12.40 -0.27
N SER A 73 -0.53 -13.71 -0.13
CA SER A 73 -1.68 -14.28 0.57
C SER A 73 -1.73 -13.92 2.05
N CYS A 74 -0.58 -13.79 2.74
CA CYS A 74 -0.53 -13.40 4.15
C CYS A 74 -0.89 -11.92 4.33
N ALA A 75 -0.36 -11.04 3.48
CA ALA A 75 -0.71 -9.62 3.46
C ALA A 75 -2.21 -9.42 3.14
N PHE A 76 -2.71 -10.14 2.13
CA PHE A 76 -4.14 -10.13 1.78
C PHE A 76 -5.01 -10.57 2.95
N ALA A 77 -4.70 -11.71 3.58
CA ALA A 77 -5.47 -12.21 4.73
C ALA A 77 -5.47 -11.23 5.90
N ALA A 78 -4.32 -10.60 6.22
CA ALA A 78 -4.20 -9.60 7.27
C ALA A 78 -4.98 -8.31 6.92
N MET A 79 -4.93 -7.88 5.67
CA MET A 79 -5.68 -6.73 5.17
C MET A 79 -7.19 -6.92 5.28
N VAL A 80 -7.70 -8.11 4.94
CA VAL A 80 -9.14 -8.41 4.99
C VAL A 80 -9.65 -8.68 6.40
N SER A 81 -8.90 -9.47 7.19
CA SER A 81 -9.32 -9.90 8.54
C SER A 81 -8.98 -8.90 9.64
N GLY A 82 -8.08 -7.95 9.38
CA GLY A 82 -7.52 -7.04 10.38
C GLY A 82 -6.59 -7.70 11.40
N ARG A 83 -6.19 -8.96 11.18
CA ARG A 83 -5.35 -9.73 12.10
C ARG A 83 -4.49 -10.76 11.40
N SER A 84 -3.38 -11.12 12.06
CA SER A 84 -2.46 -12.19 11.64
C SER A 84 -1.94 -12.94 12.86
N SER A 85 -1.33 -14.10 12.68
CA SER A 85 -0.53 -14.80 13.71
C SER A 85 0.84 -14.14 13.97
N SER A 86 1.26 -13.22 13.10
CA SER A 86 2.50 -12.45 13.22
C SER A 86 2.22 -11.09 13.86
N ASP A 87 2.90 -10.75 14.96
CA ASP A 87 2.76 -9.47 15.66
C ASP A 87 3.13 -8.29 14.76
N SER A 88 4.17 -8.44 13.93
CA SER A 88 4.59 -7.41 12.99
C SER A 88 3.53 -7.16 11.93
N LEU A 89 2.99 -8.22 11.35
CA LEU A 89 1.95 -8.08 10.34
C LEU A 89 0.64 -7.55 10.95
N ASN A 90 0.34 -7.86 12.23
CA ASN A 90 -0.75 -7.24 12.97
C ASN A 90 -0.53 -5.73 13.12
N THR A 91 0.69 -5.30 13.47
CA THR A 91 1.02 -3.87 13.59
C THR A 91 0.79 -3.16 12.26
N VAL A 92 1.29 -3.72 11.16
CA VAL A 92 1.10 -3.15 9.81
C VAL A 92 -0.39 -3.12 9.43
N ALA A 93 -1.14 -4.20 9.70
CA ALA A 93 -2.57 -4.27 9.41
C ALA A 93 -3.36 -3.21 10.19
N ASN A 94 -3.02 -2.98 11.46
CA ASN A 94 -3.64 -1.93 12.27
C ASN A 94 -3.39 -0.54 11.67
N VAL A 95 -2.16 -0.23 11.25
CA VAL A 95 -1.84 1.05 10.59
C VAL A 95 -2.63 1.18 9.28
N TYR A 96 -2.70 0.11 8.46
CA TYR A 96 -3.50 0.11 7.24
C TYR A 96 -4.97 0.45 7.52
N HIS A 97 -5.61 -0.23 8.48
CA HIS A 97 -7.02 0.00 8.79
C HIS A 97 -7.27 1.41 9.32
N LEU A 98 -6.37 1.95 10.13
CA LEU A 98 -6.47 3.33 10.62
C LEU A 98 -6.34 4.35 9.48
N VAL A 99 -5.40 4.15 8.55
CA VAL A 99 -5.25 5.02 7.37
C VAL A 99 -6.48 4.93 6.48
N ALA A 100 -6.95 3.74 6.15
CA ALA A 100 -8.15 3.52 5.34
C ALA A 100 -9.39 4.16 5.98
N ALA A 101 -9.58 3.97 7.29
CA ALA A 101 -10.70 4.58 8.03
C ALA A 101 -10.58 6.11 8.10
N ALA A 102 -9.36 6.67 8.29
CA ALA A 102 -9.16 8.11 8.31
C ALA A 102 -9.49 8.78 6.98
N LEU A 103 -9.18 8.11 5.88
CA LEU A 103 -9.50 8.55 4.52
C LEU A 103 -10.96 8.23 4.12
N GLY A 104 -11.67 7.41 4.91
CA GLY A 104 -13.02 6.96 4.55
C GLY A 104 -13.03 6.08 3.30
N VAL A 105 -12.00 5.26 3.11
CA VAL A 105 -11.89 4.34 1.96
C VAL A 105 -12.83 3.16 2.19
N ASP A 106 -13.73 2.93 1.25
CA ASP A 106 -14.54 1.71 1.17
C ASP A 106 -13.83 0.74 0.22
N SER A 107 -12.98 -0.13 0.78
CA SER A 107 -12.09 -1.00 0.02
C SER A 107 -12.64 -2.41 -0.12
N TRP A 108 -12.58 -2.93 -1.34
CA TRP A 108 -12.72 -4.34 -1.64
C TRP A 108 -11.34 -4.89 -2.01
N ALA A 109 -10.87 -5.87 -1.27
CA ALA A 109 -9.59 -6.51 -1.53
C ALA A 109 -9.78 -7.81 -2.31
N GLU A 110 -8.90 -8.03 -3.30
CA GLU A 110 -8.86 -9.27 -4.09
C GLU A 110 -7.43 -9.80 -4.12
N TRP A 111 -7.30 -11.10 -3.99
CA TRP A 111 -6.03 -11.76 -4.23
C TRP A 111 -5.83 -11.99 -5.72
N CYS A 112 -4.62 -11.76 -6.21
CA CYS A 112 -4.25 -12.08 -7.59
C CYS A 112 -2.90 -12.83 -7.62
N ALA A 113 -2.70 -13.64 -8.66
CA ALA A 113 -1.41 -14.31 -8.83
C ALA A 113 -0.31 -13.30 -9.18
N SER A 114 0.92 -13.50 -8.66
CA SER A 114 2.05 -12.58 -8.89
C SER A 114 2.37 -12.37 -10.37
N ASP A 115 2.15 -13.37 -11.23
CA ASP A 115 2.37 -13.24 -12.67
C ASP A 115 1.31 -12.39 -13.39
N ALA A 116 0.18 -12.11 -12.74
CA ALA A 116 -0.86 -11.19 -13.19
C ALA A 116 -0.70 -9.77 -12.60
N MET A 117 0.22 -9.58 -11.62
CA MET A 117 0.41 -8.32 -10.94
C MET A 117 1.27 -7.35 -11.77
N MET A 118 0.67 -6.36 -12.40
CA MET A 118 1.40 -5.35 -13.17
C MET A 118 2.34 -4.50 -12.29
N ALA A 119 2.08 -4.38 -10.99
CA ALA A 119 2.93 -3.65 -10.05
C ALA A 119 4.33 -4.26 -9.90
N ASP A 120 4.51 -5.53 -10.22
CA ASP A 120 5.82 -6.21 -10.19
C ASP A 120 6.79 -5.70 -11.26
N MET A 121 6.30 -5.11 -12.34
CA MET A 121 7.15 -4.73 -13.48
C MET A 121 8.18 -3.65 -13.14
N PRO A 122 7.82 -2.52 -12.53
CA PRO A 122 8.81 -1.52 -12.16
C PRO A 122 9.81 -1.98 -11.09
N SER A 123 9.50 -3.02 -10.31
CA SER A 123 10.44 -3.58 -9.34
C SER A 123 11.50 -4.50 -9.96
N ARG A 124 11.32 -4.88 -11.21
CA ARG A 124 12.17 -5.83 -11.97
C ARG A 124 12.77 -5.21 -13.22
N LEU A 125 13.09 -3.92 -13.20
CA LEU A 125 13.64 -3.19 -14.35
C LEU A 125 14.96 -3.76 -14.87
N ASP A 126 15.71 -4.46 -14.02
CA ASP A 126 16.97 -5.14 -14.35
C ASP A 126 16.78 -6.48 -15.06
N LYS A 127 15.55 -6.99 -15.14
CA LYS A 127 15.23 -8.29 -15.74
C LYS A 127 14.17 -8.16 -16.82
N PRO A 128 14.32 -8.89 -17.96
CA PRO A 128 13.27 -8.97 -18.97
C PRO A 128 11.97 -9.48 -18.33
N HIS A 129 10.90 -8.73 -18.45
CA HIS A 129 9.58 -9.12 -17.98
C HIS A 129 8.57 -9.05 -19.12
N LYS A 130 7.69 -10.06 -19.22
CA LYS A 130 6.71 -10.19 -20.31
C LYS A 130 5.80 -8.96 -20.50
N HIS A 131 5.58 -8.20 -19.43
CA HIS A 131 4.70 -7.03 -19.44
C HIS A 131 5.41 -5.66 -19.53
N HIS A 132 6.74 -5.62 -19.68
CA HIS A 132 7.47 -4.33 -19.74
C HIS A 132 6.94 -3.42 -20.85
N ALA A 133 6.76 -3.96 -22.07
CA ALA A 133 6.24 -3.18 -23.19
C ALA A 133 4.82 -2.67 -22.94
N GLU A 134 3.97 -3.48 -22.32
CA GLU A 134 2.61 -3.13 -21.94
C GLU A 134 2.61 -2.02 -20.88
N PHE A 135 3.43 -2.15 -19.82
CA PHE A 135 3.58 -1.13 -18.79
C PHE A 135 4.01 0.22 -19.38
N HIS A 136 5.06 0.24 -20.20
CA HIS A 136 5.53 1.46 -20.84
C HIS A 136 4.48 2.08 -21.77
N SER A 137 3.65 1.26 -22.42
CA SER A 137 2.57 1.74 -23.28
C SER A 137 1.46 2.50 -22.52
N LEU A 138 1.32 2.26 -21.22
CA LEU A 138 0.30 2.89 -20.38
C LEU A 138 0.60 4.35 -20.07
N GLN A 139 1.82 4.82 -20.29
CA GLN A 139 2.24 6.21 -20.05
C GLN A 139 1.83 6.73 -18.66
N LEU A 140 2.03 5.91 -17.62
CA LEU A 140 1.62 6.24 -16.26
C LEU A 140 2.43 7.40 -15.70
N ALA A 141 1.77 8.34 -15.01
CA ALA A 141 2.47 9.39 -14.31
C ALA A 141 3.07 8.86 -13.00
N GLU A 142 4.36 9.16 -12.78
CA GLU A 142 5.07 8.80 -11.55
C GLU A 142 4.88 9.84 -10.45
N ARG A 143 4.80 9.40 -9.20
CA ARG A 143 4.82 10.23 -8.00
C ARG A 143 5.70 9.59 -6.93
N LEU A 144 6.42 10.40 -6.17
CA LEU A 144 7.20 9.92 -5.04
C LEU A 144 6.28 9.29 -3.98
N ALA A 145 6.64 8.10 -3.53
CA ALA A 145 5.89 7.38 -2.50
C ALA A 145 5.96 8.12 -1.16
N VAL A 146 4.81 8.19 -0.48
CA VAL A 146 4.68 8.76 0.86
C VAL A 146 4.53 7.61 1.87
N PHE A 147 5.32 7.66 2.93
CA PHE A 147 5.24 6.74 4.06
C PHE A 147 4.84 7.50 5.32
N PRO A 148 4.26 6.83 6.31
CA PRO A 148 4.19 7.39 7.66
C PRO A 148 5.60 7.76 8.14
N THR A 149 5.72 8.82 8.91
CA THR A 149 6.97 9.13 9.63
C THR A 149 7.17 8.14 10.78
N PRO A 150 8.39 8.03 11.39
CA PRO A 150 8.59 7.22 12.58
C PRO A 150 7.59 7.55 13.71
N ASP A 151 7.34 8.83 13.97
CA ASP A 151 6.40 9.27 15.00
C ASP A 151 4.94 8.86 14.69
N GLU A 152 4.52 8.97 13.43
CA GLU A 152 3.19 8.54 12.98
C GLU A 152 3.02 7.02 13.07
N TRP A 153 4.09 6.28 12.81
CA TRP A 153 4.10 4.82 12.93
C TRP A 153 3.99 4.38 14.40
N ASP A 154 4.70 5.06 15.31
CA ASP A 154 4.70 4.75 16.73
C ASP A 154 3.44 5.26 17.45
N ASN A 155 2.76 6.25 16.88
CA ASN A 155 1.54 6.85 17.41
C ASN A 155 0.39 6.78 16.41
N PRO A 156 -0.05 5.57 15.98
CA PRO A 156 -0.98 5.42 14.87
C PRO A 156 -2.36 6.02 15.13
N ILE A 157 -2.77 6.15 16.39
CA ILE A 157 -4.03 6.81 16.77
C ILE A 157 -3.94 8.33 16.55
N SER A 158 -2.83 8.96 16.93
CA SER A 158 -2.60 10.39 16.67
C SER A 158 -2.51 10.65 15.17
N PHE A 159 -1.85 9.75 14.43
CA PHE A 159 -1.77 9.79 12.98
C PHE A 159 -3.16 9.69 12.32
N TYR A 160 -4.00 8.74 12.77
CA TYR A 160 -5.40 8.64 12.33
C TYR A 160 -6.14 9.97 12.46
N PHE A 161 -6.10 10.62 13.63
CA PHE A 161 -6.78 11.89 13.83
C PHE A 161 -6.22 13.03 12.98
N SER A 162 -4.92 13.03 12.73
CA SER A 162 -4.25 13.97 11.82
C SER A 162 -4.77 13.84 10.39
N LEU A 163 -4.78 12.62 9.86
CA LEU A 163 -5.31 12.32 8.53
C LEU A 163 -6.81 12.65 8.43
N ARG A 164 -7.59 12.29 9.45
CA ARG A 164 -9.02 12.56 9.45
C ARG A 164 -9.34 14.05 9.45
N ARG A 165 -8.56 14.88 10.14
CA ARG A 165 -8.70 16.35 10.07
C ARG A 165 -8.40 16.88 8.68
N LYS A 166 -7.38 16.31 8.01
CA LYS A 166 -6.95 16.76 6.70
C LYS A 166 -7.92 16.35 5.57
N PHE A 167 -8.52 15.16 5.68
CA PHE A 167 -9.30 14.55 4.59
C PHE A 167 -10.76 14.28 4.95
N GLY A 168 -11.13 14.30 6.23
CA GLY A 168 -12.46 13.93 6.73
C GLY A 168 -13.55 15.00 6.55
N SER A 169 -13.21 16.24 6.21
CA SER A 169 -14.14 17.36 6.14
C SER A 169 -15.01 17.42 4.87
N LYS A 170 -14.93 16.45 3.98
CA LYS A 170 -15.74 16.38 2.76
C LYS A 170 -17.08 15.64 2.92
N LEU A 171 -17.49 15.30 4.15
CA LEU A 171 -18.72 14.54 4.40
C LEU A 171 -19.98 15.42 4.56
N THR A 172 -19.91 16.72 4.35
CA THR A 172 -21.04 17.65 4.58
C THR A 172 -21.35 18.58 3.41
N SER A 173 -21.20 18.10 2.19
CA SER A 173 -21.72 18.84 1.04
C SER A 173 -22.41 17.91 0.05
#